data_c1aad6f9b78e2700960ccc4f1740d425
#
_entry.id   c1aad6f9b78e2700960ccc4f1740d425
#
_cell.length_a   1.000
_cell.length_b   1.000
_cell.length_c   1.000
_cell.angle_alpha   90.00
_cell.angle_beta   90.00
_cell.angle_gamma   90.00
#
_symmetry.space_group_name_H-M   'P 1'
#
loop_
_entity.id
_entity.type
_entity.pdbx_description
1 polymer ?
#
loop_
_entity_poly.entity_id
_entity_poly.type
_entity_poly.pdbx_seq_one_letter_code
_entity_poly.pdbx_strand_id
1 'polypeptide(L)'
;MGGMHGERPVVVGHRGAPAYRPEHTRESFELAVDLGADMIEPDLVVSRDGALVVRHESALSLTTDVASRPEFTGRRRAGVLDGRPVVDWFIEDFDLAELRTLTAVERMPGLRPLNTAYEGRSRVLTLADVVAIARARSTTGRTIRVLAELKASPDSDAVALASLVTGELARLGSTDADGTLVLQSFDPAVLREIRTRLGDAGPRMVQLVSDSPVGDPLLTPAGLREVSTYAQGIGPSRDRLLPLDGDGRVVGAAALVAEAHRAELAVYCWTLRAENAFLPPELRRGRNPAGQGDSVGQARLLLDLGVDALIADSPEHAVQARAELLAAV
;
A
#
# COMPACT_ATOMS: atom_id res chain seq x y z
N MET A 1 2.00 -4.64 -26.17
CA MET A 1 2.27 -3.82 -24.98
C MET A 1 1.05 -2.93 -24.77
N GLY A 2 0.04 -3.38 -24.01
CA GLY A 2 -1.15 -2.59 -23.69
C GLY A 2 -0.82 -1.69 -22.49
N GLY A 3 -0.71 -0.38 -22.72
CA GLY A 3 -0.70 0.60 -21.65
C GLY A 3 -2.01 0.53 -20.87
N MET A 4 -1.98 0.73 -19.54
CA MET A 4 -3.20 0.80 -18.71
C MET A 4 -4.04 2.05 -18.99
N HIS A 5 -3.64 2.89 -19.98
CA HIS A 5 -4.35 4.09 -20.37
C HIS A 5 -5.61 3.73 -21.18
N GLY A 6 -6.77 4.09 -20.64
CA GLY A 6 -8.08 3.82 -21.25
C GLY A 6 -8.81 2.59 -20.71
N GLU A 7 -8.21 1.84 -19.81
CA GLU A 7 -8.90 0.80 -19.04
C GLU A 7 -9.64 1.42 -17.83
N ARG A 8 -10.58 0.67 -17.29
CA ARG A 8 -11.31 1.05 -16.06
C ARG A 8 -10.32 1.29 -14.91
N PRO A 9 -10.38 2.43 -14.19
CA PRO A 9 -9.51 2.68 -13.05
C PRO A 9 -9.55 1.55 -12.02
N VAL A 10 -8.39 1.20 -11.46
CA VAL A 10 -8.22 0.10 -10.50
C VAL A 10 -8.50 0.60 -9.08
N VAL A 11 -9.20 -0.19 -8.28
CA VAL A 11 -9.37 0.05 -6.85
C VAL A 11 -8.53 -0.94 -6.05
N VAL A 12 -7.68 -0.41 -5.17
CA VAL A 12 -6.76 -1.18 -4.32
C VAL A 12 -7.16 -1.02 -2.86
N GLY A 13 -7.36 -2.14 -2.17
CA GLY A 13 -7.58 -2.15 -0.72
C GLY A 13 -6.25 -2.03 0.02
N HIS A 14 -5.93 -0.81 0.53
CA HIS A 14 -4.73 -0.47 1.28
C HIS A 14 -4.66 -1.26 2.58
N ARG A 15 -3.72 -2.17 2.72
CA ARG A 15 -3.62 -3.11 3.85
C ARG A 15 -4.91 -3.93 4.07
N GLY A 16 -5.71 -4.08 3.01
CA GLY A 16 -7.06 -4.64 3.03
C GLY A 16 -8.16 -3.58 3.06
N ALA A 17 -9.06 -3.65 4.05
CA ALA A 17 -10.09 -2.65 4.34
C ALA A 17 -9.95 -2.16 5.80
N PRO A 18 -8.87 -1.40 6.13
CA PRO A 18 -8.54 -1.05 7.51
C PRO A 18 -9.52 -0.02 8.13
N ALA A 19 -10.39 0.57 7.35
CA ALA A 19 -11.51 1.34 7.91
C ALA A 19 -12.46 0.46 8.74
N TYR A 20 -12.46 -0.87 8.56
CA TYR A 20 -13.44 -1.80 9.13
C TYR A 20 -12.84 -2.98 9.89
N ARG A 21 -11.55 -3.27 9.69
CA ARG A 21 -10.82 -4.40 10.30
C ARG A 21 -9.39 -3.97 10.61
N PRO A 22 -8.74 -4.53 11.61
CA PRO A 22 -7.31 -4.29 11.81
C PRO A 22 -6.54 -4.57 10.51
N GLU A 23 -5.63 -3.67 10.16
CA GLU A 23 -4.84 -3.75 8.94
C GLU A 23 -4.04 -5.05 8.82
N HIS A 24 -3.73 -5.48 7.59
CA HIS A 24 -2.88 -6.63 7.33
C HIS A 24 -3.39 -7.95 7.93
N THR A 25 -4.71 -8.05 8.12
CA THR A 25 -5.36 -9.27 8.56
C THR A 25 -6.04 -9.97 7.38
N ARG A 26 -6.25 -11.28 7.51
CA ARG A 26 -7.03 -12.06 6.53
C ARG A 26 -8.40 -11.43 6.32
N GLU A 27 -9.09 -11.12 7.41
CA GLU A 27 -10.43 -10.54 7.38
C GLU A 27 -10.45 -9.17 6.71
N SER A 28 -9.38 -8.38 6.85
CA SER A 28 -9.23 -7.08 6.19
C SER A 28 -9.08 -7.25 4.68
N PHE A 29 -8.23 -8.18 4.23
CA PHE A 29 -8.02 -8.46 2.81
C PHE A 29 -9.26 -9.07 2.15
N GLU A 30 -9.89 -10.05 2.79
CA GLU A 30 -11.11 -10.67 2.27
C GLU A 30 -12.24 -9.64 2.17
N LEU A 31 -12.42 -8.79 3.18
CA LEU A 31 -13.42 -7.73 3.17
C LEU A 31 -13.16 -6.72 2.04
N ALA A 32 -11.90 -6.33 1.79
CA ALA A 32 -11.57 -5.44 0.67
C ALA A 32 -12.06 -5.99 -0.67
N VAL A 33 -11.87 -7.28 -0.90
CA VAL A 33 -12.37 -7.97 -2.11
C VAL A 33 -13.91 -7.98 -2.16
N ASP A 34 -14.57 -8.22 -1.03
CA ASP A 34 -16.05 -8.21 -0.93
C ASP A 34 -16.63 -6.81 -1.18
N LEU A 35 -15.89 -5.75 -0.79
CA LEU A 35 -16.22 -4.35 -1.04
C LEU A 35 -15.89 -3.90 -2.48
N GLY A 36 -15.38 -4.79 -3.33
CA GLY A 36 -15.18 -4.55 -4.75
C GLY A 36 -13.77 -4.13 -5.16
N ALA A 37 -12.77 -4.21 -4.28
CA ALA A 37 -11.38 -3.96 -4.65
C ALA A 37 -10.91 -4.94 -5.72
N ASP A 38 -10.16 -4.44 -6.70
CA ASP A 38 -9.55 -5.23 -7.78
C ASP A 38 -8.18 -5.79 -7.36
N MET A 39 -7.53 -5.11 -6.40
CA MET A 39 -6.26 -5.51 -5.82
C MET A 39 -6.30 -5.36 -4.29
N ILE A 40 -5.48 -6.14 -3.60
CA ILE A 40 -5.19 -6.01 -2.17
C ILE A 40 -3.71 -5.67 -1.98
N GLU A 41 -3.45 -4.76 -1.05
CA GLU A 41 -2.10 -4.22 -0.86
C GLU A 41 -1.55 -4.62 0.51
N PRO A 42 -0.52 -5.48 0.58
CA PRO A 42 0.29 -5.70 1.77
C PRO A 42 1.58 -4.90 1.74
N ASP A 43 1.98 -4.37 2.90
CA ASP A 43 3.36 -3.95 3.17
C ASP A 43 4.20 -5.15 3.62
N LEU A 44 5.46 -5.23 3.19
CA LEU A 44 6.35 -6.34 3.46
C LEU A 44 7.63 -5.88 4.15
N VAL A 45 7.94 -6.51 5.27
CA VAL A 45 9.19 -6.40 6.02
C VAL A 45 9.84 -7.77 6.17
N VAL A 46 11.14 -7.82 6.48
CA VAL A 46 11.90 -9.08 6.54
C VAL A 46 12.09 -9.51 7.99
N SER A 47 11.73 -10.75 8.31
CA SER A 47 12.02 -11.37 9.60
C SER A 47 13.50 -11.80 9.74
N ARG A 48 13.92 -12.16 10.95
CA ARG A 48 15.30 -12.65 11.23
C ARG A 48 15.70 -13.84 10.37
N ASP A 49 14.76 -14.73 10.09
CA ASP A 49 14.96 -15.94 9.27
C ASP A 49 14.63 -15.73 7.78
N GLY A 50 14.48 -14.46 7.34
CA GLY A 50 14.34 -14.10 5.93
C GLY A 50 12.94 -14.28 5.35
N ALA A 51 11.89 -14.39 6.15
CA ALA A 51 10.53 -14.43 5.65
C ALA A 51 10.00 -13.02 5.32
N LEU A 52 9.24 -12.89 4.20
CA LEU A 52 8.52 -11.66 3.86
C LEU A 52 7.22 -11.59 4.67
N VAL A 53 7.24 -10.80 5.73
CA VAL A 53 6.17 -10.66 6.73
C VAL A 53 5.32 -9.44 6.41
N VAL A 54 4.01 -9.59 6.53
CA VAL A 54 3.04 -8.54 6.21
C VAL A 54 2.86 -7.60 7.40
N ARG A 55 3.58 -6.48 7.40
CA ARG A 55 3.49 -5.36 8.35
C ARG A 55 4.02 -4.08 7.72
N HIS A 56 3.50 -2.93 8.15
CA HIS A 56 3.92 -1.63 7.64
C HIS A 56 5.26 -1.18 8.24
N GLU A 57 5.41 -1.30 9.55
CA GLU A 57 6.66 -0.99 10.25
C GLU A 57 7.37 -2.26 10.69
N SER A 58 8.69 -2.14 10.90
CA SER A 58 9.45 -3.16 11.61
C SER A 58 9.09 -3.24 13.10
N ALA A 59 8.62 -2.14 13.71
CA ALA A 59 8.17 -2.08 15.09
C ALA A 59 6.81 -2.78 15.27
N LEU A 60 6.71 -3.69 16.23
CA LEU A 60 5.58 -4.61 16.39
C LEU A 60 4.46 -4.10 17.31
N SER A 61 4.78 -3.21 18.29
CA SER A 61 3.83 -2.90 19.37
C SER A 61 2.59 -2.14 18.91
N LEU A 62 2.69 -1.39 17.79
CA LEU A 62 1.60 -0.56 17.30
C LEU A 62 0.44 -1.38 16.69
N THR A 63 0.75 -2.54 16.13
CA THR A 63 -0.23 -3.32 15.35
C THR A 63 -0.30 -4.79 15.75
N THR A 64 0.39 -5.18 16.85
CA THR A 64 0.34 -6.54 17.41
C THR A 64 0.24 -6.53 18.94
N ASP A 65 -0.13 -7.67 19.49
CA ASP A 65 -0.24 -7.90 20.94
C ASP A 65 1.12 -8.22 21.61
N VAL A 66 2.27 -7.95 20.94
CA VAL A 66 3.62 -8.27 21.45
C VAL A 66 3.89 -7.70 22.84
N ALA A 67 3.38 -6.51 23.15
CA ALA A 67 3.57 -5.87 24.44
C ALA A 67 2.89 -6.63 25.61
N SER A 68 1.91 -7.49 25.33
CA SER A 68 1.22 -8.35 26.28
C SER A 68 1.82 -9.76 26.38
N ARG A 69 2.94 -10.02 25.67
CA ARG A 69 3.59 -11.33 25.59
C ARG A 69 4.79 -11.42 26.52
N PRO A 70 4.69 -12.06 27.71
CA PRO A 70 5.79 -12.14 28.68
C PRO A 70 7.05 -12.77 28.11
N GLU A 71 6.93 -13.77 27.23
CA GLU A 71 8.02 -14.47 26.57
C GLU A 71 8.92 -13.57 25.71
N PHE A 72 8.41 -12.42 25.26
CA PHE A 72 9.14 -11.47 24.42
C PHE A 72 9.60 -10.21 25.15
N THR A 73 9.35 -10.06 26.44
CA THR A 73 9.69 -8.87 27.23
C THR A 73 11.18 -8.51 27.10
N GLY A 74 12.07 -9.50 27.12
CA GLY A 74 13.52 -9.30 27.04
C GLY A 74 14.04 -8.88 25.67
N ARG A 75 13.21 -8.85 24.62
CA ARG A 75 13.61 -8.45 23.25
C ARG A 75 13.31 -6.99 22.93
N ARG A 76 12.66 -6.27 23.86
CA ARG A 76 12.38 -4.84 23.69
C ARG A 76 13.69 -4.06 23.73
N ARG A 77 13.98 -3.28 22.68
CA ARG A 77 15.22 -2.53 22.53
C ARG A 77 15.01 -1.14 21.94
N ALA A 78 16.02 -0.30 22.06
CA ALA A 78 16.09 0.95 21.32
C ALA A 78 16.34 0.67 19.81
N GLY A 79 15.73 1.47 18.97
CA GLY A 79 15.86 1.45 17.52
C GLY A 79 15.43 2.76 16.91
N VAL A 80 15.34 2.82 15.58
CA VAL A 80 14.89 3.99 14.83
C VAL A 80 13.71 3.58 13.95
N LEU A 81 12.63 4.36 13.97
CA LEU A 81 11.47 4.22 13.12
C LEU A 81 11.17 5.57 12.47
N ASP A 82 11.15 5.63 11.13
CA ASP A 82 10.95 6.87 10.36
C ASP A 82 11.87 8.02 10.82
N GLY A 83 13.14 7.71 11.06
CA GLY A 83 14.15 8.68 11.52
C GLY A 83 14.02 9.11 12.99
N ARG A 84 13.11 8.52 13.77
CA ARG A 84 12.86 8.83 15.18
C ARG A 84 13.32 7.72 16.11
N PRO A 85 13.99 8.00 17.22
CA PRO A 85 14.33 7.00 18.21
C PRO A 85 13.06 6.46 18.89
N VAL A 86 12.94 5.14 18.95
CA VAL A 86 11.84 4.43 19.62
C VAL A 86 12.39 3.27 20.45
N VAL A 87 11.62 2.80 21.43
CA VAL A 87 11.91 1.57 22.18
C VAL A 87 10.76 0.60 21.96
N ASP A 88 11.03 -0.46 21.20
CA ASP A 88 10.02 -1.41 20.73
C ASP A 88 10.59 -2.81 20.53
N TRP A 89 9.76 -3.73 20.08
CA TRP A 89 10.13 -5.04 19.54
C TRP A 89 10.18 -4.91 18.01
N PHE A 90 11.26 -5.38 17.39
CA PHE A 90 11.49 -5.23 15.96
C PHE A 90 11.41 -6.58 15.25
N ILE A 91 10.78 -6.64 14.10
CA ILE A 91 10.52 -7.86 13.31
C ILE A 91 11.82 -8.63 13.02
N GLU A 92 12.91 -7.91 12.73
CA GLU A 92 14.24 -8.49 12.46
C GLU A 92 14.86 -9.24 13.65
N ASP A 93 14.28 -9.11 14.85
CA ASP A 93 14.71 -9.86 16.04
C ASP A 93 13.92 -11.18 16.23
N PHE A 94 12.94 -11.47 15.36
CA PHE A 94 12.03 -12.60 15.48
C PHE A 94 12.08 -13.51 14.25
N ASP A 95 11.99 -14.82 14.46
CA ASP A 95 11.71 -15.79 13.40
C ASP A 95 10.21 -15.79 13.05
N LEU A 96 9.88 -16.21 11.83
CA LEU A 96 8.49 -16.30 11.38
C LEU A 96 7.60 -17.13 12.31
N ALA A 97 8.13 -18.22 12.86
CA ALA A 97 7.40 -19.08 13.79
C ALA A 97 6.97 -18.33 15.06
N GLU A 98 7.80 -17.43 15.58
CA GLU A 98 7.51 -16.58 16.73
C GLU A 98 6.50 -15.49 16.35
N LEU A 99 6.70 -14.80 15.21
CA LEU A 99 5.78 -13.76 14.70
C LEU A 99 4.37 -14.32 14.49
N ARG A 100 4.24 -15.55 14.05
CA ARG A 100 2.94 -16.23 13.87
C ARG A 100 2.22 -16.55 15.18
N THR A 101 2.86 -16.39 16.33
CA THR A 101 2.16 -16.48 17.63
C THR A 101 1.46 -15.18 18.00
N LEU A 102 1.87 -14.05 17.41
CA LEU A 102 1.29 -12.74 17.64
C LEU A 102 -0.05 -12.58 16.92
N THR A 103 -0.92 -11.75 17.50
CA THR A 103 -2.20 -11.39 16.91
C THR A 103 -2.26 -9.89 16.62
N ALA A 104 -3.01 -9.55 15.56
CA ALA A 104 -3.18 -8.16 15.14
C ALA A 104 -4.07 -7.38 16.08
N VAL A 105 -3.72 -6.08 16.28
CA VAL A 105 -4.52 -5.09 16.99
C VAL A 105 -4.77 -3.87 16.11
N GLU A 106 -5.78 -3.08 16.44
CA GLU A 106 -6.13 -1.86 15.69
C GLU A 106 -5.08 -0.77 15.90
N ARG A 107 -4.58 -0.20 14.79
CA ARG A 107 -3.60 0.89 14.79
C ARG A 107 -4.14 2.19 15.37
N MET A 108 -5.39 2.53 15.05
CA MET A 108 -6.02 3.82 15.33
C MET A 108 -7.32 3.66 16.12
N PRO A 109 -7.31 3.07 17.33
CA PRO A 109 -8.55 2.77 18.07
C PRO A 109 -9.37 4.03 18.40
N GLY A 110 -8.73 5.20 18.49
CA GLY A 110 -9.42 6.48 18.68
C GLY A 110 -10.24 6.95 17.47
N LEU A 111 -9.83 6.57 16.24
CA LEU A 111 -10.57 6.86 15.01
C LEU A 111 -11.45 5.70 14.59
N ARG A 112 -11.05 4.46 14.88
CA ARG A 112 -11.69 3.21 14.43
C ARG A 112 -12.05 2.30 15.62
N PRO A 113 -12.83 2.78 16.61
CA PRO A 113 -13.09 2.02 17.83
C PRO A 113 -13.81 0.69 17.60
N LEU A 114 -14.60 0.58 16.53
CA LEU A 114 -15.31 -0.67 16.21
C LEU A 114 -14.36 -1.79 15.75
N ASN A 115 -13.19 -1.45 15.23
CA ASN A 115 -12.21 -2.43 14.78
C ASN A 115 -11.59 -3.20 15.94
N THR A 116 -11.56 -2.63 17.15
CA THR A 116 -11.03 -3.31 18.34
C THR A 116 -11.78 -4.60 18.67
N ALA A 117 -13.04 -4.74 18.22
CA ALA A 117 -13.79 -5.98 18.34
C ALA A 117 -13.20 -7.16 17.54
N TYR A 118 -12.26 -6.88 16.62
CA TYR A 118 -11.58 -7.88 15.79
C TYR A 118 -10.14 -8.17 16.23
N GLU A 119 -9.65 -7.47 17.26
CA GLU A 119 -8.33 -7.74 17.83
C GLU A 119 -8.21 -9.18 18.35
N GLY A 120 -7.00 -9.72 18.26
CA GLY A 120 -6.72 -11.08 18.73
C GLY A 120 -7.23 -12.21 17.83
N ARG A 121 -7.92 -11.91 16.71
CA ARG A 121 -8.51 -12.93 15.83
C ARG A 121 -7.56 -13.39 14.74
N SER A 122 -6.81 -12.47 14.13
CA SER A 122 -5.88 -12.75 13.03
C SER A 122 -4.44 -12.77 13.49
N ARG A 123 -3.69 -13.73 12.97
CA ARG A 123 -2.24 -13.83 13.16
C ARG A 123 -1.50 -13.05 12.09
N VAL A 124 -0.21 -12.82 12.33
CA VAL A 124 0.72 -12.23 11.36
C VAL A 124 0.78 -13.10 10.10
N LEU A 125 0.61 -12.46 8.95
CA LEU A 125 0.63 -13.09 7.63
C LEU A 125 1.99 -12.93 6.94
N THR A 126 2.23 -13.72 5.89
CA THR A 126 3.33 -13.60 4.94
C THR A 126 2.82 -13.22 3.56
N LEU A 127 3.72 -12.83 2.63
CA LEU A 127 3.37 -12.62 1.22
C LEU A 127 2.65 -13.85 0.63
N ALA A 128 3.12 -15.05 0.95
CA ALA A 128 2.50 -16.30 0.50
C ALA A 128 1.04 -16.42 0.94
N ASP A 129 0.73 -16.03 2.19
CA ASP A 129 -0.64 -16.07 2.72
C ASP A 129 -1.54 -15.08 1.95
N VAL A 130 -1.06 -13.86 1.63
CA VAL A 130 -1.83 -12.85 0.89
C VAL A 130 -2.05 -13.27 -0.57
N VAL A 131 -1.03 -13.82 -1.23
CA VAL A 131 -1.17 -14.39 -2.60
C VAL A 131 -2.18 -15.53 -2.59
N ALA A 132 -2.18 -16.38 -1.58
CA ALA A 132 -3.17 -17.45 -1.44
C ALA A 132 -4.60 -16.90 -1.24
N ILE A 133 -4.78 -15.82 -0.47
CA ILE A 133 -6.07 -15.13 -0.33
C ILE A 133 -6.53 -14.59 -1.69
N ALA A 134 -5.67 -13.86 -2.42
CA ALA A 134 -6.00 -13.29 -3.72
C ALA A 134 -6.41 -14.38 -4.72
N ARG A 135 -5.67 -15.49 -4.79
CA ARG A 135 -5.99 -16.63 -5.64
C ARG A 135 -7.33 -17.29 -5.28
N ALA A 136 -7.58 -17.50 -3.99
CA ALA A 136 -8.83 -18.10 -3.50
C ALA A 136 -10.06 -17.21 -3.76
N ARG A 137 -9.87 -15.89 -3.83
CA ARG A 137 -10.94 -14.91 -4.09
C ARG A 137 -11.08 -14.56 -5.58
N SER A 138 -10.20 -15.04 -6.43
CA SER A 138 -10.28 -14.89 -7.88
C SER A 138 -11.30 -15.87 -8.47
N THR A 139 -11.96 -15.45 -9.55
CA THR A 139 -12.92 -16.24 -10.33
C THR A 139 -12.56 -16.20 -11.81
N THR A 140 -13.22 -16.99 -12.66
CA THR A 140 -13.00 -16.99 -14.12
C THR A 140 -13.18 -15.61 -14.76
N GLY A 141 -14.04 -14.75 -14.19
CA GLY A 141 -14.33 -13.41 -14.72
C GLY A 141 -13.66 -12.27 -13.95
N ARG A 142 -12.97 -12.55 -12.82
CA ARG A 142 -12.38 -11.51 -11.96
C ARG A 142 -11.11 -12.03 -11.29
N THR A 143 -9.97 -11.56 -11.72
CA THR A 143 -8.69 -11.83 -11.07
C THR A 143 -8.42 -10.79 -9.98
N ILE A 144 -8.22 -11.24 -8.74
CA ILE A 144 -7.75 -10.39 -7.64
C ILE A 144 -6.24 -10.38 -7.67
N ARG A 145 -5.64 -9.18 -7.77
CA ARG A 145 -4.20 -8.98 -7.78
C ARG A 145 -3.68 -8.54 -6.41
N VAL A 146 -2.38 -8.67 -6.22
CA VAL A 146 -1.67 -8.20 -5.03
C VAL A 146 -0.73 -7.08 -5.45
N LEU A 147 -0.80 -5.92 -4.78
CA LEU A 147 0.14 -4.80 -4.93
C LEU A 147 1.03 -4.78 -3.69
N ALA A 148 2.17 -5.47 -3.72
CA ALA A 148 3.02 -5.67 -2.56
C ALA A 148 4.06 -4.55 -2.41
N GLU A 149 4.03 -3.82 -1.29
CA GLU A 149 5.04 -2.81 -0.97
C GLU A 149 6.24 -3.45 -0.29
N LEU A 150 7.42 -3.22 -0.87
CA LEU A 150 8.70 -3.62 -0.30
C LEU A 150 9.23 -2.48 0.58
N LYS A 151 9.19 -2.69 1.90
CA LYS A 151 9.74 -1.73 2.88
C LYS A 151 11.25 -1.91 2.94
N ALA A 152 11.97 -0.95 2.38
CA ALA A 152 13.41 -0.83 2.53
C ALA A 152 13.71 0.17 3.65
N SER A 153 14.52 -0.22 4.64
CA SER A 153 15.10 0.72 5.58
C SER A 153 16.32 1.41 4.96
N PRO A 154 16.75 2.59 5.46
CA PRO A 154 17.95 3.26 4.97
C PRO A 154 19.21 2.40 4.98
N ASP A 155 19.27 1.43 5.88
CA ASP A 155 20.39 0.49 6.04
C ASP A 155 20.15 -0.84 5.28
N SER A 156 19.05 -0.98 4.54
CA SER A 156 18.73 -2.19 3.78
C SER A 156 19.69 -2.35 2.60
N ASP A 157 20.23 -3.56 2.45
CA ASP A 157 20.91 -3.95 1.23
C ASP A 157 19.87 -4.26 0.14
N ALA A 158 19.75 -3.35 -0.84
CA ALA A 158 18.82 -3.48 -1.96
C ALA A 158 19.03 -4.78 -2.75
N VAL A 159 20.29 -5.25 -2.87
CA VAL A 159 20.63 -6.48 -3.59
C VAL A 159 20.15 -7.71 -2.79
N ALA A 160 20.34 -7.69 -1.47
CA ALA A 160 19.87 -8.77 -0.60
C ALA A 160 18.34 -8.84 -0.59
N LEU A 161 17.66 -7.70 -0.43
CA LEU A 161 16.19 -7.64 -0.45
C LEU A 161 15.63 -8.09 -1.80
N ALA A 162 16.18 -7.61 -2.92
CA ALA A 162 15.77 -8.03 -4.25
C ALA A 162 15.98 -9.54 -4.48
N SER A 163 17.09 -10.11 -3.96
CA SER A 163 17.36 -11.55 -4.04
C SER A 163 16.31 -12.37 -3.30
N LEU A 164 15.98 -11.94 -2.09
CA LEU A 164 14.96 -12.59 -1.25
C LEU A 164 13.58 -12.50 -1.92
N VAL A 165 13.19 -11.33 -2.40
CA VAL A 165 11.91 -11.11 -3.09
C VAL A 165 11.81 -11.96 -4.35
N THR A 166 12.82 -11.94 -5.23
CA THR A 166 12.79 -12.73 -6.48
C THR A 166 12.76 -14.23 -6.24
N GLY A 167 13.45 -14.71 -5.18
CA GLY A 167 13.37 -16.10 -4.75
C GLY A 167 11.96 -16.49 -4.29
N GLU A 168 11.30 -15.63 -3.50
CA GLU A 168 9.93 -15.87 -3.05
C GLU A 168 8.92 -15.81 -4.22
N LEU A 169 9.10 -14.87 -5.17
CA LEU A 169 8.27 -14.80 -6.38
C LEU A 169 8.36 -16.09 -7.20
N ALA A 170 9.57 -16.63 -7.38
CA ALA A 170 9.77 -17.90 -8.08
C ALA A 170 9.07 -19.07 -7.36
N ARG A 171 9.19 -19.11 -6.01
CA ARG A 171 8.50 -20.13 -5.20
C ARG A 171 6.98 -20.02 -5.30
N LEU A 172 6.43 -18.82 -5.45
CA LEU A 172 5.00 -18.56 -5.60
C LEU A 172 4.49 -18.72 -7.04
N GLY A 173 5.37 -18.91 -8.04
CA GLY A 173 5.01 -18.92 -9.45
C GLY A 173 4.42 -17.57 -9.91
N SER A 174 5.02 -16.45 -9.48
CA SER A 174 4.53 -15.08 -9.70
C SER A 174 5.64 -14.19 -10.26
N THR A 175 6.43 -14.70 -11.19
CA THR A 175 7.59 -14.01 -11.77
C THR A 175 7.30 -13.28 -13.08
N ASP A 176 6.07 -13.32 -13.58
CA ASP A 176 5.70 -12.75 -14.88
C ASP A 176 4.91 -11.43 -14.77
N ALA A 177 4.91 -10.66 -15.85
CA ALA A 177 4.25 -9.35 -15.93
C ALA A 177 2.71 -9.43 -15.93
N ASP A 178 2.14 -10.56 -16.35
CA ASP A 178 0.70 -10.80 -16.40
C ASP A 178 0.19 -11.53 -15.16
N GLY A 179 1.11 -11.83 -14.22
CA GLY A 179 0.83 -12.50 -12.97
C GLY A 179 -0.10 -11.72 -12.04
N THR A 180 -0.44 -12.38 -10.93
CA THR A 180 -1.32 -11.80 -9.91
C THR A 180 -0.62 -10.79 -9.02
N LEU A 181 0.69 -10.56 -9.18
CA LEU A 181 1.50 -9.77 -8.27
C LEU A 181 2.15 -8.58 -8.98
N VAL A 182 1.97 -7.39 -8.39
CA VAL A 182 2.63 -6.13 -8.73
C VAL A 182 3.46 -5.73 -7.51
N LEU A 183 4.66 -5.23 -7.73
CA LEU A 183 5.53 -4.75 -6.66
C LEU A 183 5.50 -3.23 -6.59
N GLN A 184 5.67 -2.67 -5.39
CA GLN A 184 5.90 -1.24 -5.22
C GLN A 184 6.96 -0.99 -4.13
N SER A 185 7.66 0.11 -4.22
CA SER A 185 8.61 0.54 -3.20
C SER A 185 8.90 2.03 -3.31
N PHE A 186 9.26 2.66 -2.19
CA PHE A 186 9.85 4.01 -2.18
C PHE A 186 11.32 3.98 -2.58
N ASP A 187 12.00 2.83 -2.46
CA ASP A 187 13.41 2.68 -2.82
C ASP A 187 13.57 2.27 -4.29
N PRO A 188 14.08 3.18 -5.16
CA PRO A 188 14.31 2.86 -6.57
C PRO A 188 15.42 1.82 -6.77
N ALA A 189 16.36 1.67 -5.83
CA ALA A 189 17.46 0.71 -5.97
C ALA A 189 16.95 -0.72 -5.92
N VAL A 190 16.00 -1.02 -5.02
CA VAL A 190 15.35 -2.34 -4.92
C VAL A 190 14.59 -2.68 -6.21
N LEU A 191 13.80 -1.74 -6.73
CA LEU A 191 13.03 -1.96 -7.97
C LEU A 191 13.93 -2.18 -9.18
N ARG A 192 14.99 -1.39 -9.33
CA ARG A 192 15.98 -1.56 -10.40
C ARG A 192 16.71 -2.90 -10.32
N GLU A 193 17.08 -3.32 -9.13
CA GLU A 193 17.74 -4.60 -8.93
C GLU A 193 16.80 -5.77 -9.28
N ILE A 194 15.52 -5.70 -8.91
CA ILE A 194 14.51 -6.69 -9.32
C ILE A 194 14.35 -6.70 -10.84
N ARG A 195 14.28 -5.52 -11.49
CA ARG A 195 14.21 -5.42 -12.96
C ARG A 195 15.44 -6.03 -13.62
N THR A 196 16.63 -5.79 -13.08
CA THR A 196 17.88 -6.37 -13.57
C THR A 196 17.86 -7.91 -13.52
N ARG A 197 17.30 -8.49 -12.45
CA ARG A 197 17.24 -9.94 -12.25
C ARG A 197 16.19 -10.65 -13.09
N LEU A 198 15.00 -10.03 -13.24
CA LEU A 198 13.85 -10.67 -13.88
C LEU A 198 13.61 -10.19 -15.33
N GLY A 199 14.30 -9.12 -15.76
CA GLY A 199 14.11 -8.53 -17.09
C GLY A 199 12.72 -7.92 -17.28
N ASP A 200 12.38 -7.56 -18.52
CA ASP A 200 11.11 -6.91 -18.87
C ASP A 200 9.89 -7.82 -18.77
N ALA A 201 10.11 -9.14 -18.81
CA ALA A 201 9.05 -10.13 -18.58
C ALA A 201 8.71 -10.30 -17.08
N GLY A 202 9.48 -9.70 -16.17
CA GLY A 202 9.22 -9.72 -14.74
C GLY A 202 7.95 -8.98 -14.34
N PRO A 203 7.54 -9.05 -13.04
CA PRO A 203 6.32 -8.43 -12.56
C PRO A 203 6.29 -6.94 -12.84
N ARG A 204 5.09 -6.38 -12.98
CA ARG A 204 4.90 -4.93 -13.05
C ARG A 204 5.35 -4.29 -11.74
N MET A 205 5.90 -3.09 -11.82
CA MET A 205 6.40 -2.36 -10.66
C MET A 205 5.90 -0.92 -10.65
N VAL A 206 5.69 -0.39 -9.45
CA VAL A 206 5.27 0.99 -9.19
C VAL A 206 6.30 1.66 -8.29
N GLN A 207 6.87 2.78 -8.75
CA GLN A 207 7.74 3.63 -7.94
C GLN A 207 6.89 4.52 -7.04
N LEU A 208 6.88 4.26 -5.74
CA LEU A 208 6.24 5.15 -4.76
C LEU A 208 7.06 6.43 -4.58
N VAL A 209 6.38 7.56 -4.38
CA VAL A 209 7.00 8.87 -4.21
C VAL A 209 6.67 9.44 -2.85
N SER A 210 7.71 9.73 -2.07
CA SER A 210 7.58 10.36 -0.75
C SER A 210 6.98 11.76 -0.85
N ASP A 211 6.20 12.15 0.17
CA ASP A 211 5.70 13.53 0.34
C ASP A 211 6.81 14.52 0.72
N SER A 212 7.95 14.03 1.19
CA SER A 212 9.10 14.86 1.48
C SER A 212 9.80 15.33 0.18
N PRO A 213 10.61 16.42 0.22
CA PRO A 213 11.37 16.90 -0.93
C PRO A 213 12.31 15.85 -1.58
N VAL A 214 12.65 14.79 -0.87
CA VAL A 214 13.41 13.64 -1.42
C VAL A 214 12.70 12.99 -2.60
N GLY A 215 11.36 13.05 -2.65
CA GLY A 215 10.57 12.53 -3.77
C GLY A 215 10.53 13.44 -5.01
N ASP A 216 10.86 14.73 -4.88
CA ASP A 216 10.66 15.73 -5.94
C ASP A 216 11.43 15.42 -7.24
N PRO A 217 12.68 14.92 -7.22
CA PRO A 217 13.39 14.57 -8.45
C PRO A 217 12.66 13.53 -9.32
N LEU A 218 11.94 12.58 -8.71
CA LEU A 218 11.19 11.54 -9.43
C LEU A 218 9.98 12.10 -10.19
N LEU A 219 9.45 13.26 -9.76
CA LEU A 219 8.28 13.91 -10.35
C LEU A 219 8.62 14.86 -11.49
N THR A 220 9.89 15.12 -11.75
CA THR A 220 10.31 15.92 -12.92
C THR A 220 10.14 15.13 -14.22
N PRO A 221 9.99 15.80 -15.40
CA PRO A 221 9.95 15.08 -16.68
C PRO A 221 11.15 14.16 -16.93
N ALA A 222 12.32 14.50 -16.39
CA ALA A 222 13.52 13.64 -16.47
C ALA A 222 13.40 12.44 -15.52
N GLY A 223 12.95 12.66 -14.29
CA GLY A 223 12.71 11.61 -13.30
C GLY A 223 11.65 10.61 -13.75
N LEU A 224 10.52 11.10 -14.31
CA LEU A 224 9.47 10.23 -14.86
C LEU A 224 10.00 9.33 -15.99
N ARG A 225 10.81 9.89 -16.90
CA ARG A 225 11.48 9.08 -17.95
C ARG A 225 12.46 8.07 -17.37
N GLU A 226 13.17 8.42 -16.30
CA GLU A 226 14.05 7.49 -15.60
C GLU A 226 13.24 6.36 -14.94
N VAL A 227 12.15 6.67 -14.24
CA VAL A 227 11.25 5.68 -13.64
C VAL A 227 10.71 4.71 -14.68
N SER A 228 10.32 5.18 -15.87
CA SER A 228 9.78 4.32 -16.94
C SER A 228 10.78 3.29 -17.49
N THR A 229 12.08 3.43 -17.20
CA THR A 229 13.08 2.42 -17.57
C THR A 229 13.03 1.15 -16.71
N TYR A 230 12.43 1.20 -15.53
CA TYR A 230 12.38 0.05 -14.61
C TYR A 230 10.98 -0.24 -14.04
N ALA A 231 10.06 0.72 -14.03
CA ALA A 231 8.71 0.58 -13.51
C ALA A 231 7.66 0.94 -14.57
N GLN A 232 6.43 0.47 -14.41
CA GLN A 232 5.28 0.73 -15.28
C GLN A 232 4.28 1.69 -14.61
N GLY A 233 4.55 2.12 -13.40
CA GLY A 233 3.71 3.08 -12.69
C GLY A 233 4.50 3.93 -11.71
N ILE A 234 3.88 5.05 -11.33
CA ILE A 234 4.35 5.95 -10.29
C ILE A 234 3.26 6.11 -9.24
N GLY A 235 3.62 6.10 -7.96
CA GLY A 235 2.70 6.17 -6.83
C GLY A 235 2.89 7.44 -6.02
N PRO A 236 2.34 8.60 -6.45
CA PRO A 236 2.30 9.81 -5.63
C PRO A 236 1.20 9.75 -4.59
N SER A 237 1.38 10.49 -3.49
CA SER A 237 0.27 10.74 -2.57
C SER A 237 -0.80 11.62 -3.22
N ARG A 238 -2.01 11.59 -2.63
CA ARG A 238 -3.11 12.47 -3.05
C ARG A 238 -2.73 13.96 -2.97
N ASP A 239 -1.93 14.36 -1.97
CA ASP A 239 -1.55 15.76 -1.74
C ASP A 239 -0.56 16.26 -2.81
N ARG A 240 0.16 15.35 -3.49
CA ARG A 240 0.96 15.65 -4.69
C ARG A 240 0.10 15.89 -5.93
N LEU A 241 -1.11 15.33 -5.98
CA LEU A 241 -2.06 15.47 -7.09
C LEU A 241 -3.08 16.57 -6.88
N LEU A 242 -3.51 16.76 -5.64
CA LEU A 242 -4.43 17.80 -5.19
C LEU A 242 -3.72 18.68 -4.14
N PRO A 243 -2.90 19.66 -4.57
CA PRO A 243 -2.15 20.52 -3.67
C PRO A 243 -3.07 21.25 -2.69
N LEU A 244 -2.60 21.40 -1.46
CA LEU A 244 -3.33 22.08 -0.39
C LEU A 244 -2.69 23.43 -0.08
N ASP A 245 -3.51 24.45 0.29
CA ASP A 245 -3.04 25.71 0.83
C ASP A 245 -2.68 25.60 2.33
N GLY A 246 -2.30 26.73 2.93
CA GLY A 246 -1.95 26.82 4.35
C GLY A 246 -3.10 26.47 5.31
N ASP A 247 -4.34 26.50 4.85
CA ASP A 247 -5.55 26.10 5.59
C ASP A 247 -5.95 24.65 5.32
N GLY A 248 -5.18 23.94 4.50
CA GLY A 248 -5.39 22.52 4.12
C GLY A 248 -6.49 22.33 3.08
N ARG A 249 -6.87 23.37 2.31
CA ARG A 249 -7.88 23.29 1.25
C ARG A 249 -7.24 22.97 -0.08
N VAL A 250 -7.95 22.23 -0.92
CA VAL A 250 -7.51 21.95 -2.29
C VAL A 250 -7.48 23.25 -3.10
N VAL A 251 -6.33 23.61 -3.68
CA VAL A 251 -6.13 24.82 -4.48
C VAL A 251 -5.97 24.57 -5.97
N GLY A 252 -6.15 23.35 -6.42
CA GLY A 252 -6.05 23.00 -7.84
C GLY A 252 -5.70 21.54 -8.07
N ALA A 253 -5.20 21.26 -9.25
CA ALA A 253 -4.73 19.94 -9.65
C ALA A 253 -3.32 20.06 -10.25
N ALA A 254 -2.44 19.14 -9.87
CA ALA A 254 -1.11 19.07 -10.45
C ALA A 254 -1.16 18.50 -11.88
N ALA A 255 -0.26 18.98 -12.76
CA ALA A 255 -0.10 18.43 -14.10
C ALA A 255 0.53 17.02 -14.11
N LEU A 256 0.88 16.50 -12.94
CA LEU A 256 1.67 15.27 -12.77
C LEU A 256 1.06 14.05 -13.45
N VAL A 257 -0.28 13.89 -13.41
CA VAL A 257 -0.94 12.74 -14.07
C VAL A 257 -0.66 12.75 -15.58
N ALA A 258 -0.89 13.90 -16.23
CA ALA A 258 -0.64 14.03 -17.67
C ALA A 258 0.86 13.91 -18.01
N GLU A 259 1.76 14.31 -17.11
CA GLU A 259 3.21 14.16 -17.28
C GLU A 259 3.66 12.71 -17.13
N ALA A 260 3.10 11.98 -16.16
CA ALA A 260 3.34 10.56 -15.98
C ALA A 260 2.84 9.75 -17.19
N HIS A 261 1.64 10.05 -17.69
CA HIS A 261 1.09 9.42 -18.88
C HIS A 261 1.95 9.65 -20.12
N ARG A 262 2.52 10.87 -20.30
CA ARG A 262 3.49 11.13 -21.39
C ARG A 262 4.78 10.31 -21.28
N ALA A 263 5.14 9.89 -20.07
CA ALA A 263 6.25 8.99 -19.82
C ALA A 263 5.84 7.50 -19.79
N GLU A 264 4.59 7.18 -20.24
CA GLU A 264 4.02 5.83 -20.27
C GLU A 264 3.91 5.17 -18.88
N LEU A 265 3.77 5.98 -17.82
CA LEU A 265 3.60 5.53 -16.45
C LEU A 265 2.13 5.65 -16.02
N ALA A 266 1.56 4.56 -15.49
CA ALA A 266 0.28 4.61 -14.79
C ALA A 266 0.44 5.30 -13.42
N VAL A 267 -0.62 5.98 -12.95
CA VAL A 267 -0.60 6.73 -11.70
C VAL A 267 -1.42 6.02 -10.62
N TYR A 268 -0.75 5.62 -9.54
CA TYR A 268 -1.32 4.95 -8.35
C TYR A 268 -1.38 5.94 -7.19
N CYS A 269 -2.56 6.47 -6.89
CA CYS A 269 -2.73 7.48 -5.83
C CYS A 269 -2.97 6.84 -4.47
N TRP A 270 -2.18 7.22 -3.47
CA TRP A 270 -2.31 6.79 -2.06
C TRP A 270 -2.38 7.99 -1.11
N THR A 271 -2.89 7.88 0.12
CA THR A 271 -3.89 6.91 0.58
C THR A 271 -5.20 7.64 0.80
N LEU A 272 -6.27 7.11 0.25
CA LEU A 272 -7.61 7.64 0.46
C LEU A 272 -8.19 7.07 1.76
N ARG A 273 -8.62 7.96 2.64
CA ARG A 273 -9.24 7.63 3.92
C ARG A 273 -10.54 8.42 4.09
N ALA A 274 -11.55 7.78 4.66
CA ALA A 274 -12.89 8.36 4.76
C ALA A 274 -13.09 9.26 5.98
N GLU A 275 -12.27 9.11 7.02
CA GLU A 275 -12.42 9.86 8.25
C GLU A 275 -12.08 11.34 8.06
N ASN A 276 -12.86 12.23 8.68
CA ASN A 276 -12.67 13.68 8.62
C ASN A 276 -11.24 14.12 9.01
N ALA A 277 -10.57 13.35 9.87
CA ALA A 277 -9.18 13.62 10.28
C ALA A 277 -8.21 13.67 9.09
N PHE A 278 -8.53 12.96 8.00
CA PHE A 278 -7.65 12.84 6.82
C PHE A 278 -8.13 13.63 5.61
N LEU A 279 -9.33 14.20 5.67
CA LEU A 279 -9.91 14.91 4.54
C LEU A 279 -9.60 16.41 4.58
N PRO A 280 -9.47 17.07 3.41
CA PRO A 280 -9.49 18.52 3.32
C PRO A 280 -10.76 19.10 3.93
N PRO A 281 -10.73 20.32 4.48
CA PRO A 281 -11.86 20.93 5.20
C PRO A 281 -13.18 20.91 4.42
N GLU A 282 -13.14 21.16 3.12
CA GLU A 282 -14.32 21.21 2.24
C GLU A 282 -14.98 19.85 2.01
N LEU A 283 -14.26 18.74 2.23
CA LEU A 283 -14.79 17.39 2.11
C LEU A 283 -15.21 16.78 3.46
N ARG A 284 -14.99 17.49 4.57
CA ARG A 284 -15.40 17.03 5.90
C ARG A 284 -16.92 17.13 6.08
N ARG A 285 -17.49 16.14 6.78
CA ARG A 285 -18.90 16.16 7.17
C ARG A 285 -19.00 16.17 8.69
N GLY A 286 -19.34 17.33 9.26
CA GLY A 286 -19.37 17.54 10.70
C GLY A 286 -17.99 17.79 11.32
N ARG A 287 -17.91 17.72 12.68
CA ARG A 287 -16.69 18.08 13.44
C ARG A 287 -15.97 16.88 14.07
N ASN A 288 -16.58 15.70 14.05
CA ASN A 288 -15.96 14.51 14.61
C ASN A 288 -14.80 14.03 13.73
N PRO A 289 -13.54 14.00 14.21
CA PRO A 289 -12.41 13.49 13.44
C PRO A 289 -12.58 12.05 12.94
N ALA A 290 -13.25 11.21 13.74
CA ALA A 290 -13.57 9.82 13.41
C ALA A 290 -14.82 9.68 12.50
N GLY A 291 -15.56 10.78 12.29
CA GLY A 291 -16.73 10.79 11.38
C GLY A 291 -16.28 10.66 9.93
N GLN A 292 -17.09 9.98 9.12
CA GLN A 292 -16.83 9.87 7.69
C GLN A 292 -17.24 11.15 6.96
N GLY A 293 -16.32 11.69 6.14
CA GLY A 293 -16.58 12.82 5.27
C GLY A 293 -16.88 12.38 3.83
N ASP A 294 -16.65 13.27 2.86
CA ASP A 294 -16.89 13.02 1.44
C ASP A 294 -15.68 12.43 0.72
N SER A 295 -15.31 11.21 1.11
CA SER A 295 -14.22 10.48 0.45
C SER A 295 -14.59 9.98 -0.95
N VAL A 296 -15.88 9.80 -1.26
CA VAL A 296 -16.35 9.52 -2.62
C VAL A 296 -16.07 10.71 -3.53
N GLY A 297 -16.41 11.94 -3.08
CA GLY A 297 -16.08 13.17 -3.78
C GLY A 297 -14.57 13.33 -3.98
N GLN A 298 -13.74 13.04 -2.96
CA GLN A 298 -12.27 13.06 -3.12
C GLN A 298 -11.79 12.06 -4.18
N ALA A 299 -12.28 10.82 -4.13
CA ALA A 299 -11.94 9.80 -5.11
C ALA A 299 -12.35 10.23 -6.53
N ARG A 300 -13.54 10.86 -6.67
CA ARG A 300 -14.01 11.38 -7.96
C ARG A 300 -13.10 12.47 -8.52
N LEU A 301 -12.66 13.44 -7.69
CA LEU A 301 -11.71 14.47 -8.13
C LEU A 301 -10.41 13.86 -8.70
N LEU A 302 -9.87 12.82 -8.06
CA LEU A 302 -8.67 12.13 -8.53
C LEU A 302 -8.91 11.37 -9.83
N LEU A 303 -10.05 10.69 -9.95
CA LEU A 303 -10.42 9.99 -11.19
C LEU A 303 -10.65 10.95 -12.36
N ASP A 304 -11.22 12.12 -12.12
CA ASP A 304 -11.41 13.16 -13.15
C ASP A 304 -10.07 13.73 -13.65
N LEU A 305 -8.98 13.62 -12.84
CA LEU A 305 -7.61 13.95 -13.28
C LEU A 305 -6.98 12.84 -14.15
N GLY A 306 -7.62 11.67 -14.26
CA GLY A 306 -7.11 10.54 -15.01
C GLY A 306 -6.23 9.59 -14.19
N VAL A 307 -6.33 9.57 -12.84
CA VAL A 307 -5.60 8.60 -12.00
C VAL A 307 -6.03 7.18 -12.36
N ASP A 308 -5.05 6.28 -12.58
CA ASP A 308 -5.29 4.91 -13.05
C ASP A 308 -5.63 3.95 -11.90
N ALA A 309 -5.15 4.22 -10.69
CA ALA A 309 -5.43 3.38 -9.51
C ALA A 309 -5.60 4.22 -8.23
N LEU A 310 -6.59 3.87 -7.42
CA LEU A 310 -6.83 4.46 -6.10
C LEU A 310 -6.56 3.45 -5.00
N ILE A 311 -5.62 3.76 -4.10
CA ILE A 311 -5.27 2.95 -2.93
C ILE A 311 -6.03 3.52 -1.73
N ALA A 312 -6.97 2.73 -1.16
CA ALA A 312 -7.97 3.23 -0.22
C ALA A 312 -8.17 2.32 0.99
N ASP A 313 -8.38 2.94 2.17
CA ASP A 313 -8.77 2.25 3.41
C ASP A 313 -10.23 1.79 3.39
N SER A 314 -11.08 2.47 2.59
CA SER A 314 -12.50 2.17 2.34
C SER A 314 -12.70 1.92 0.83
N PRO A 315 -12.39 0.70 0.34
CA PRO A 315 -12.40 0.42 -1.11
C PRO A 315 -13.74 0.72 -1.79
N GLU A 316 -14.87 0.51 -1.11
CA GLU A 316 -16.21 0.73 -1.65
C GLU A 316 -16.47 2.19 -2.04
N HIS A 317 -15.84 3.17 -1.38
CA HIS A 317 -15.97 4.58 -1.75
C HIS A 317 -15.26 4.87 -3.08
N ALA A 318 -14.10 4.27 -3.30
CA ALA A 318 -13.39 4.35 -4.59
C ALA A 318 -14.15 3.60 -5.70
N VAL A 319 -14.77 2.44 -5.37
CA VAL A 319 -15.63 1.69 -6.29
C VAL A 319 -16.85 2.50 -6.68
N GLN A 320 -17.50 3.18 -5.72
CA GLN A 320 -18.64 4.07 -5.99
C GLN A 320 -18.23 5.22 -6.90
N ALA A 321 -17.16 5.95 -6.57
CA ALA A 321 -16.66 7.06 -7.38
C ALA A 321 -16.35 6.62 -8.83
N ARG A 322 -15.74 5.45 -8.99
CA ARG A 322 -15.47 4.84 -10.29
C ARG A 322 -16.75 4.51 -11.06
N ALA A 323 -17.77 3.96 -10.40
CA ALA A 323 -19.04 3.64 -11.03
C ALA A 323 -19.75 4.92 -11.52
N GLU A 324 -19.71 5.99 -10.73
CA GLU A 324 -20.25 7.31 -11.11
C GLU A 324 -19.49 7.93 -12.29
N LEU A 325 -18.14 7.77 -12.35
CA LEU A 325 -17.34 8.20 -13.51
C LEU A 325 -17.78 7.48 -14.78
N LEU A 326 -17.87 6.15 -14.72
CA LEU A 326 -18.22 5.32 -15.90
C LEU A 326 -19.67 5.51 -16.38
N ALA A 327 -20.56 5.91 -15.48
CA ALA A 327 -21.94 6.23 -15.84
C ALA A 327 -22.11 7.61 -16.48
N ALA A 328 -21.12 8.48 -16.37
CA ALA A 328 -21.13 9.84 -16.93
C ALA A 328 -20.52 9.94 -18.33
N VAL A 329 -19.92 8.86 -18.83
CA VAL A 329 -19.36 8.69 -20.19
C VAL A 329 -20.35 7.93 -21.07
#